data_cf386bf749395c939e78a01eab7ccada
#
_entry.id   cf386bf749395c939e78a01eab7ccada
#
_cell.length_a   1.000
_cell.length_b   1.000
_cell.length_c   1.000
_cell.angle_alpha   90.00
_cell.angle_beta   90.00
_cell.angle_gamma   90.00
#
_symmetry.space_group_name_H-M   'P 1'
#
loop_
_entity.id
_entity.type
_entity.pdbx_description
1 polymer ?
#
loop_
_entity_poly.entity_id
_entity_poly.type
_entity_poly.pdbx_seq_one_letter_code
_entity_poly.pdbx_strand_id
1 'polypeptide(L)'
;VGGGLYRELLGADFDRLHPGVQRSLCAPLHARGVARVGWGDSRMARILRMPSPGEDIPVTLEVTQTSKGQRWRRQFGEDLFLTRQRVCKGHLIERVGLAATVLRLEREDDSLRFTSVAGHMLGVCAPLTFAPQVDALLCGLDENHWHVHVVITTCRRLICQYEAQIEAV
;
A
#
# COMPACT_ATOMS: atom_id res chain seq x y z
N VAL A 1 18.67 -7.67 -8.34
CA VAL A 1 17.78 -7.34 -9.45
C VAL A 1 16.33 -7.41 -8.96
N GLY A 2 15.94 -6.59 -8.00
CA GLY A 2 14.57 -6.52 -7.50
C GLY A 2 14.10 -5.07 -7.50
N GLY A 3 12.84 -4.78 -7.74
CA GLY A 3 12.31 -3.41 -7.77
C GLY A 3 11.78 -2.98 -9.13
N GLY A 4 11.65 -3.90 -10.08
CA GLY A 4 11.32 -3.60 -11.47
C GLY A 4 10.18 -2.61 -11.66
N LEU A 5 9.03 -2.84 -11.01
CA LEU A 5 7.85 -1.97 -11.11
C LEU A 5 8.10 -0.57 -10.51
N TYR A 6 8.64 -0.51 -9.31
CA TYR A 6 8.88 0.77 -8.62
C TYR A 6 10.10 1.51 -9.18
N ARG A 7 11.12 0.79 -9.63
CA ARG A 7 12.27 1.39 -10.32
C ARG A 7 11.85 1.99 -11.67
N GLU A 8 10.92 1.37 -12.39
CA GLU A 8 10.33 1.94 -13.60
C GLU A 8 9.61 3.27 -13.32
N LEU A 9 8.88 3.35 -12.20
CA LEU A 9 8.11 4.55 -11.84
C LEU A 9 8.97 5.68 -11.28
N LEU A 10 9.95 5.36 -10.44
CA LEU A 10 10.74 6.34 -9.69
C LEU A 10 12.07 6.70 -10.39
N GLY A 11 12.52 5.84 -11.32
CA GLY A 11 13.82 6.05 -11.98
C GLY A 11 14.96 6.17 -10.97
N ALA A 12 15.75 7.23 -11.07
CA ALA A 12 16.89 7.50 -10.19
C ALA A 12 16.50 7.78 -8.73
N ASP A 13 15.26 8.20 -8.46
CA ASP A 13 14.79 8.43 -7.09
C ASP A 13 14.63 7.12 -6.31
N PHE A 14 14.45 5.98 -6.99
CA PHE A 14 14.44 4.68 -6.32
C PHE A 14 15.73 4.39 -5.56
N ASP A 15 16.89 4.73 -6.15
CA ASP A 15 18.20 4.47 -5.54
C ASP A 15 18.54 5.44 -4.38
N ARG A 16 17.74 6.49 -4.22
CA ARG A 16 17.86 7.48 -3.13
C ARG A 16 16.93 7.18 -1.96
N LEU A 17 16.04 6.20 -2.09
CA LEU A 17 15.22 5.74 -0.99
C LEU A 17 16.08 5.03 0.06
N HIS A 18 15.62 5.05 1.31
CA HIS A 18 16.21 4.26 2.38
C HIS A 18 16.29 2.78 1.99
N PRO A 19 17.36 2.03 2.30
CA PRO A 19 17.49 0.62 1.93
C PRO A 19 16.31 -0.26 2.36
N GLY A 20 15.76 -0.08 3.56
CA GLY A 20 14.56 -0.77 4.03
C GLY A 20 13.33 -0.49 3.19
N VAL A 21 13.17 0.77 2.69
CA VAL A 21 12.10 1.13 1.75
C VAL A 21 12.32 0.42 0.42
N GLN A 22 13.53 0.47 -0.14
CA GLN A 22 13.85 -0.25 -1.38
C GLN A 22 13.55 -1.75 -1.24
N ARG A 23 13.94 -2.36 -0.09
CA ARG A 23 13.71 -3.78 0.20
C ARG A 23 12.23 -4.12 0.20
N SER A 24 11.38 -3.29 0.84
CA SER A 24 9.93 -3.50 0.93
C SER A 24 9.21 -3.48 -0.42
N LEU A 25 9.77 -2.82 -1.43
CA LEU A 25 9.21 -2.67 -2.77
C LEU A 25 9.69 -3.73 -3.77
N CYS A 26 10.65 -4.55 -3.37
CA CYS A 26 11.20 -5.63 -4.21
C CYS A 26 10.34 -6.89 -4.12
N ALA A 27 10.24 -7.61 -5.23
CA ALA A 27 9.65 -8.95 -5.27
C ALA A 27 10.69 -9.97 -5.78
N PRO A 28 10.71 -11.19 -5.25
CA PRO A 28 9.84 -11.69 -4.18
C PRO A 28 10.22 -11.12 -2.81
N LEU A 29 9.22 -10.99 -1.94
CA LEU A 29 9.40 -10.54 -0.56
C LEU A 29 8.51 -11.36 0.36
N HIS A 30 9.08 -11.79 1.49
CA HIS A 30 8.36 -12.28 2.65
C HIS A 30 8.73 -11.40 3.84
N ALA A 31 7.73 -10.96 4.58
CA ALA A 31 7.94 -10.09 5.72
C ALA A 31 6.87 -10.32 6.78
N ARG A 32 7.17 -9.94 8.01
CA ARG A 32 6.27 -10.03 9.15
C ARG A 32 6.37 -8.76 9.98
N GLY A 33 5.39 -8.54 10.82
CA GLY A 33 5.40 -7.37 11.69
C GLY A 33 4.19 -7.29 12.59
N VAL A 34 3.98 -6.10 13.11
CA VAL A 34 2.86 -5.78 14.01
C VAL A 34 2.22 -4.49 13.54
N ALA A 35 0.89 -4.46 13.57
CA ALA A 35 0.11 -3.30 13.17
C ALA A 35 -0.86 -2.84 14.25
N ARG A 36 -1.16 -1.55 14.21
CA ARG A 36 -2.30 -0.92 14.84
C ARG A 36 -3.28 -0.51 13.75
N VAL A 37 -4.55 -0.88 13.87
CA VAL A 37 -5.61 -0.56 12.91
C VAL A 37 -6.73 0.19 13.61
N GLY A 38 -7.17 1.30 13.02
CA GLY A 38 -8.31 2.10 13.49
C GLY A 38 -9.32 2.32 12.37
N TRP A 39 -10.63 2.35 12.72
CA TRP A 39 -11.71 2.70 11.81
C TRP A 39 -12.35 4.03 12.19
N GLY A 40 -12.65 4.84 11.17
CA GLY A 40 -13.55 6.00 11.31
C GLY A 40 -14.99 5.61 10.98
N ASP A 41 -15.27 5.35 9.69
CA ASP A 41 -16.58 4.86 9.25
C ASP A 41 -16.59 3.33 9.20
N SER A 42 -17.14 2.70 10.22
CA SER A 42 -17.18 1.24 10.35
C SER A 42 -18.02 0.54 9.27
N ARG A 43 -19.03 1.21 8.69
CA ARG A 43 -19.84 0.64 7.61
C ARG A 43 -19.03 0.57 6.33
N MET A 44 -18.37 1.68 5.97
CA MET A 44 -17.51 1.73 4.77
C MET A 44 -16.30 0.81 4.92
N ALA A 45 -15.68 0.76 6.10
CA ALA A 45 -14.58 -0.15 6.36
C ALA A 45 -14.95 -1.62 6.11
N ARG A 46 -16.13 -2.05 6.55
CA ARG A 46 -16.64 -3.42 6.30
C ARG A 46 -16.94 -3.68 4.82
N ILE A 47 -17.59 -2.72 4.13
CA ILE A 47 -17.90 -2.83 2.68
C ILE A 47 -16.62 -3.00 1.88
N LEU A 48 -15.58 -2.23 2.22
CA LEU A 48 -14.28 -2.27 1.57
C LEU A 48 -13.37 -3.40 2.08
N ARG A 49 -13.84 -4.20 3.04
CA ARG A 49 -13.11 -5.30 3.65
C ARG A 49 -11.76 -4.85 4.23
N MET A 50 -11.77 -3.69 4.91
CA MET A 50 -10.59 -3.21 5.62
C MET A 50 -10.25 -4.15 6.78
N PRO A 51 -8.96 -4.28 7.17
CA PRO A 51 -8.56 -5.06 8.33
C PRO A 51 -9.31 -4.63 9.57
N SER A 52 -9.68 -5.57 10.43
CA SER A 52 -10.39 -5.31 11.69
C SER A 52 -9.59 -4.41 12.62
N PRO A 53 -10.22 -3.48 13.33
CA PRO A 53 -9.52 -2.58 14.23
C PRO A 53 -8.95 -3.32 15.44
N GLY A 54 -7.79 -2.89 15.89
CA GLY A 54 -7.09 -3.48 17.04
C GLY A 54 -5.68 -2.93 17.20
N GLU A 55 -5.08 -3.30 18.33
CA GLU A 55 -3.69 -3.03 18.66
C GLU A 55 -2.89 -4.33 18.55
N ASP A 56 -1.59 -4.20 18.29
CA ASP A 56 -0.64 -5.32 18.24
C ASP A 56 -1.07 -6.49 17.32
N ILE A 57 -1.74 -6.16 16.21
CA ILE A 57 -2.21 -7.15 15.25
C ILE A 57 -1.01 -7.74 14.51
N PRO A 58 -0.78 -9.07 14.54
CA PRO A 58 0.29 -9.68 13.76
C PRO A 58 0.03 -9.49 12.26
N VAL A 59 1.08 -9.06 11.55
CA VAL A 59 1.02 -8.86 10.09
C VAL A 59 2.00 -9.79 9.41
N THR A 60 1.56 -10.42 8.33
CA THR A 60 2.45 -11.05 7.35
C THR A 60 2.25 -10.41 5.98
N LEU A 61 3.35 -10.22 5.27
CA LEU A 61 3.38 -9.65 3.93
C LEU A 61 4.10 -10.60 2.99
N GLU A 62 3.45 -10.92 1.89
CA GLU A 62 4.04 -11.65 0.78
C GLU A 62 3.86 -10.85 -0.50
N VAL A 63 4.96 -10.57 -1.20
CA VAL A 63 4.96 -9.89 -2.49
C VAL A 63 5.51 -10.84 -3.55
N THR A 64 4.73 -11.09 -4.58
CA THR A 64 5.13 -11.95 -5.71
C THR A 64 5.12 -11.18 -7.01
N GLN A 65 6.14 -11.41 -7.84
CA GLN A 65 6.19 -10.88 -9.19
C GLN A 65 5.24 -11.67 -10.11
N THR A 66 4.53 -10.97 -10.97
CA THR A 66 3.66 -11.56 -12.00
C THR A 66 4.03 -10.99 -13.37
N SER A 67 3.54 -11.59 -14.46
CA SER A 67 3.75 -11.08 -15.81
C SER A 67 3.18 -9.67 -16.05
N LYS A 68 2.27 -9.19 -15.18
CA LYS A 68 1.58 -7.90 -15.34
C LYS A 68 1.86 -6.90 -14.20
N GLY A 69 2.81 -7.20 -13.30
CA GLY A 69 3.11 -6.38 -12.15
C GLY A 69 3.37 -7.21 -10.89
N GLN A 70 2.88 -6.76 -9.75
CA GLN A 70 3.06 -7.44 -8.47
C GLN A 70 1.73 -7.82 -7.84
N ARG A 71 1.73 -8.93 -7.10
CA ARG A 71 0.65 -9.31 -6.19
C ARG A 71 1.15 -9.14 -4.77
N TRP A 72 0.35 -8.45 -3.96
CA TRP A 72 0.61 -8.22 -2.55
C TRP A 72 -0.44 -8.94 -1.73
N ARG A 73 0.00 -9.81 -0.85
CA ARG A 73 -0.81 -10.53 0.11
C ARG A 73 -0.44 -10.02 1.49
N ARG A 74 -1.34 -9.30 2.12
CA ARG A 74 -1.20 -8.77 3.47
C ARG A 74 -2.19 -9.49 4.37
N GLN A 75 -1.73 -10.08 5.45
CA GLN A 75 -2.57 -10.73 6.44
C GLN A 75 -2.46 -9.95 7.74
N PHE A 76 -3.56 -9.44 8.26
CA PHE A 76 -3.68 -8.75 9.54
C PHE A 76 -4.46 -9.65 10.50
N GLY A 77 -3.76 -10.39 11.38
CA GLY A 77 -4.41 -11.43 12.17
C GLY A 77 -5.12 -12.45 11.27
N GLU A 78 -6.45 -12.51 11.33
CA GLU A 78 -7.26 -13.38 10.48
C GLU A 78 -7.70 -12.72 9.16
N ASP A 79 -7.58 -11.40 9.05
CA ASP A 79 -8.05 -10.65 7.88
C ASP A 79 -7.03 -10.69 6.74
N LEU A 80 -7.48 -11.17 5.57
CA LEU A 80 -6.66 -11.24 4.36
C LEU A 80 -6.98 -10.08 3.42
N PHE A 81 -5.95 -9.29 3.08
CA PHE A 81 -6.03 -8.17 2.16
C PHE A 81 -5.14 -8.41 0.93
N LEU A 82 -5.79 -8.67 -0.20
CA LEU A 82 -5.11 -8.98 -1.47
C LEU A 82 -5.19 -7.80 -2.41
N THR A 83 -4.03 -7.35 -2.90
CA THR A 83 -3.95 -6.31 -3.92
C THR A 83 -3.10 -6.74 -5.11
N ARG A 84 -3.34 -6.12 -6.25
CA ARG A 84 -2.52 -6.27 -7.44
C ARG A 84 -2.07 -4.89 -7.89
N GLN A 85 -0.79 -4.77 -8.15
CA GLN A 85 -0.17 -3.53 -8.57
C GLN A 85 0.42 -3.67 -9.97
N ARG A 86 0.23 -2.65 -10.79
CA ARG A 86 0.82 -2.55 -12.12
C ARG A 86 1.14 -1.10 -12.46
N VAL A 87 2.07 -0.89 -13.37
CA VAL A 87 2.33 0.43 -13.96
C VAL A 87 1.39 0.67 -15.14
N CYS A 88 0.85 1.87 -15.23
CA CYS A 88 0.08 2.32 -16.39
C CYS A 88 0.25 3.83 -16.55
N LYS A 89 0.75 4.27 -17.70
CA LYS A 89 0.94 5.70 -18.04
C LYS A 89 1.71 6.49 -16.95
N GLY A 90 2.78 5.90 -16.41
CA GLY A 90 3.62 6.54 -15.39
C GLY A 90 2.99 6.62 -13.98
N HIS A 91 1.90 5.89 -13.72
CA HIS A 91 1.28 5.80 -12.41
C HIS A 91 1.21 4.36 -11.93
N LEU A 92 1.19 4.19 -10.62
CA LEU A 92 0.90 2.91 -9.99
C LEU A 92 -0.62 2.70 -9.93
N ILE A 93 -1.09 1.60 -10.49
CA ILE A 93 -2.48 1.19 -10.34
C ILE A 93 -2.54 0.07 -9.31
N GLU A 94 -3.18 0.32 -8.18
CA GLU A 94 -3.46 -0.70 -7.17
C GLU A 94 -4.92 -1.13 -7.25
N ARG A 95 -5.15 -2.43 -7.41
CA ARG A 95 -6.48 -3.03 -7.51
C ARG A 95 -6.78 -3.87 -6.30
N VAL A 96 -7.94 -3.61 -5.68
CA VAL A 96 -8.50 -4.35 -4.55
C VAL A 96 -9.90 -4.81 -4.94
N GLY A 97 -10.07 -6.10 -5.21
CA GLY A 97 -11.37 -6.62 -5.68
C GLY A 97 -11.85 -5.89 -6.95
N LEU A 98 -12.99 -5.21 -6.86
CA LEU A 98 -13.62 -4.45 -7.95
C LEU A 98 -13.21 -2.97 -7.98
N ALA A 99 -12.48 -2.51 -6.97
CA ALA A 99 -11.95 -1.15 -6.91
C ALA A 99 -10.52 -1.09 -7.44
N ALA A 100 -10.17 0.03 -8.06
CA ALA A 100 -8.81 0.34 -8.44
C ALA A 100 -8.49 1.80 -8.09
N THR A 101 -7.32 2.01 -7.54
CA THR A 101 -6.81 3.33 -7.19
C THR A 101 -5.59 3.63 -8.04
N VAL A 102 -5.55 4.82 -8.61
CA VAL A 102 -4.38 5.36 -9.32
C VAL A 102 -3.57 6.14 -8.31
N LEU A 103 -2.35 5.71 -8.09
CA LEU A 103 -1.44 6.28 -7.10
C LEU A 103 -0.29 7.01 -7.79
N ARG A 104 0.00 8.21 -7.31
CA ARG A 104 1.25 8.94 -7.55
C ARG A 104 2.21 8.58 -6.45
N LEU A 105 3.46 8.36 -6.82
CA LEU A 105 4.57 8.08 -5.93
C LEU A 105 5.48 9.30 -5.90
N GLU A 106 5.80 9.77 -4.71
CA GLU A 106 6.68 10.92 -4.50
C GLU A 106 7.70 10.56 -3.42
N ARG A 107 8.98 10.78 -3.73
CA ARG A 107 10.03 10.62 -2.74
C ARG A 107 10.03 11.84 -1.81
N GLU A 108 9.97 11.59 -0.51
CA GLU A 108 10.12 12.57 0.55
C GLU A 108 11.41 12.22 1.33
N ASP A 109 12.48 12.97 1.10
CA ASP A 109 13.81 12.65 1.58
C ASP A 109 14.28 11.24 1.17
N ASP A 110 14.31 10.29 2.09
CA ASP A 110 14.62 8.88 1.85
C ASP A 110 13.39 7.95 1.99
N SER A 111 12.23 8.54 2.22
CA SER A 111 10.93 7.87 2.37
C SER A 111 10.11 7.94 1.08
N LEU A 112 9.04 7.16 1.00
CA LEU A 112 8.17 7.13 -0.17
C LEU A 112 6.72 7.38 0.23
N ARG A 113 6.10 8.40 -0.38
CA ARG A 113 4.68 8.70 -0.25
C ARG A 113 3.89 8.19 -1.45
N PHE A 114 2.72 7.62 -1.17
CA PHE A 114 1.72 7.18 -2.14
C PHE A 114 0.46 8.03 -1.94
N THR A 115 0.03 8.71 -2.99
CA THR A 115 -1.17 9.56 -2.92
C THR A 115 -2.14 9.21 -4.05
N SER A 116 -3.41 9.02 -3.74
CA SER A 116 -4.45 8.79 -4.75
C SER A 116 -4.64 10.01 -5.63
N VAL A 117 -4.61 9.80 -6.95
CA VAL A 117 -4.88 10.84 -7.97
C VAL A 117 -6.15 10.55 -8.77
N ALA A 118 -6.61 9.30 -8.79
CA ALA A 118 -7.88 8.88 -9.37
C ALA A 118 -8.36 7.58 -8.75
N GLY A 119 -9.64 7.29 -8.84
CA GLY A 119 -10.25 6.03 -8.40
C GLY A 119 -11.20 5.48 -9.43
N HIS A 120 -11.30 4.15 -9.51
CA HIS A 120 -12.24 3.43 -10.35
C HIS A 120 -13.02 2.44 -9.50
N MET A 121 -14.31 2.36 -9.72
CA MET A 121 -15.19 1.38 -9.12
C MET A 121 -15.92 0.64 -10.23
N LEU A 122 -15.86 -0.69 -10.24
CA LEU A 122 -16.46 -1.53 -11.30
C LEU A 122 -16.01 -1.16 -12.73
N GLY A 123 -14.77 -0.64 -12.87
CA GLY A 123 -14.23 -0.20 -14.17
C GLY A 123 -14.67 1.20 -14.61
N VAL A 124 -15.55 1.87 -13.87
CA VAL A 124 -15.97 3.24 -14.13
C VAL A 124 -15.12 4.21 -13.31
N CYS A 125 -14.66 5.29 -13.95
CA CYS A 125 -13.96 6.36 -13.24
C CYS A 125 -14.93 7.03 -12.26
N ALA A 126 -14.61 6.98 -10.97
CA ALA A 126 -15.38 7.66 -9.95
C ALA A 126 -14.70 9.00 -9.61
N PRO A 127 -15.47 10.09 -9.40
CA PRO A 127 -14.91 11.32 -8.85
C PRO A 127 -14.16 11.02 -7.56
N LEU A 128 -12.98 11.61 -7.37
CA LEU A 128 -12.14 11.40 -6.17
C LEU A 128 -12.91 11.62 -4.87
N THR A 129 -13.90 12.50 -4.88
CA THR A 129 -14.76 12.77 -3.71
C THR A 129 -15.51 11.55 -3.22
N PHE A 130 -15.86 10.62 -4.12
CA PHE A 130 -16.64 9.41 -3.80
C PHE A 130 -15.80 8.13 -3.83
N ALA A 131 -14.64 8.16 -4.48
CA ALA A 131 -13.72 7.03 -4.47
C ALA A 131 -12.93 6.99 -3.14
N PRO A 132 -12.56 5.80 -2.67
CA PRO A 132 -11.59 5.70 -1.59
C PRO A 132 -10.28 6.39 -1.98
N GLN A 133 -9.83 7.31 -1.12
CA GLN A 133 -8.55 8.00 -1.27
C GLN A 133 -7.55 7.37 -0.32
N VAL A 134 -6.37 7.09 -0.82
CA VAL A 134 -5.26 6.51 -0.05
C VAL A 134 -4.16 7.55 0.04
N ASP A 135 -3.67 7.79 1.24
CA ASP A 135 -2.42 8.47 1.54
C ASP A 135 -1.58 7.51 2.38
N ALA A 136 -0.43 7.13 1.88
CA ALA A 136 0.45 6.21 2.58
C ALA A 136 1.89 6.73 2.57
N LEU A 137 2.55 6.61 3.71
CA LEU A 137 3.96 6.94 3.88
C LEU A 137 4.73 5.69 4.32
N LEU A 138 5.83 5.44 3.63
CA LEU A 138 6.72 4.31 3.86
C LEU A 138 8.11 4.84 4.23
N CYS A 139 8.55 4.55 5.44
CA CYS A 139 9.83 5.02 6.00
C CYS A 139 10.71 3.82 6.35
N GLY A 140 11.99 3.87 6.00
CA GLY A 140 12.97 2.87 6.43
C GLY A 140 13.41 3.11 7.87
N LEU A 141 13.62 2.03 8.61
CA LEU A 141 14.19 2.06 9.96
C LEU A 141 15.63 1.54 9.92
N ASP A 142 15.87 0.46 9.18
CA ASP A 142 17.17 -0.09 8.80
C ASP A 142 17.05 -0.89 7.49
N GLU A 143 18.07 -1.66 7.11
CA GLU A 143 18.08 -2.38 5.82
C GLU A 143 16.94 -3.38 5.65
N ASN A 144 16.44 -3.96 6.76
CA ASN A 144 15.42 -5.01 6.76
C ASN A 144 14.10 -4.58 7.42
N HIS A 145 14.09 -3.44 8.12
CA HIS A 145 12.92 -2.95 8.85
C HIS A 145 12.42 -1.65 8.22
N TRP A 146 11.10 -1.53 8.15
CA TRP A 146 10.42 -0.31 7.73
C TRP A 146 9.12 -0.11 8.49
N HIS A 147 8.69 1.13 8.49
CA HIS A 147 7.41 1.56 9.02
C HIS A 147 6.51 2.00 7.86
N VAL A 148 5.24 1.64 7.92
CA VAL A 148 4.22 2.09 7.00
C VAL A 148 3.07 2.72 7.77
N HIS A 149 2.65 3.90 7.34
CA HIS A 149 1.44 4.58 7.82
C HIS A 149 0.50 4.76 6.63
N VAL A 150 -0.75 4.31 6.76
CA VAL A 150 -1.76 4.37 5.70
C VAL A 150 -3.03 5.00 6.25
N VAL A 151 -3.56 5.97 5.53
CA VAL A 151 -4.84 6.63 5.80
C VAL A 151 -5.74 6.46 4.58
N ILE A 152 -6.94 5.92 4.79
CA ILE A 152 -7.94 5.72 3.75
C ILE A 152 -9.17 6.54 4.10
N THR A 153 -9.54 7.44 3.19
CA THR A 153 -10.68 8.33 3.37
C THR A 153 -11.66 8.22 2.20
N THR A 154 -12.91 8.63 2.39
CA THR A 154 -13.87 8.91 1.32
C THR A 154 -14.76 10.07 1.74
N CYS A 155 -15.16 10.94 0.81
CA CYS A 155 -15.93 12.14 1.12
C CYS A 155 -15.35 12.95 2.29
N ARG A 156 -14.02 13.03 2.40
CA ARG A 156 -13.26 13.64 3.50
C ARG A 156 -13.50 13.00 4.88
N ARG A 157 -14.07 11.81 4.95
CA ARG A 157 -14.25 11.05 6.18
C ARG A 157 -13.24 9.92 6.25
N LEU A 158 -12.66 9.72 7.42
CA LEU A 158 -11.80 8.58 7.68
C LEU A 158 -12.59 7.28 7.55
N ILE A 159 -12.09 6.35 6.75
CA ILE A 159 -12.60 4.98 6.66
C ILE A 159 -11.76 4.09 7.57
N CYS A 160 -10.47 4.06 7.31
CA CYS A 160 -9.51 3.21 8.00
C CYS A 160 -8.15 3.90 8.02
N GLN A 161 -7.42 3.71 9.10
CA GLN A 161 -6.00 4.00 9.16
C GLN A 161 -5.27 2.84 9.79
N TYR A 162 -4.04 2.61 9.37
CA TYR A 162 -3.18 1.65 10.06
C TYR A 162 -1.72 2.07 10.01
N GLU A 163 -1.01 1.69 11.05
CA GLU A 163 0.43 1.79 11.16
C GLU A 163 0.99 0.39 11.38
N ALA A 164 2.10 0.08 10.71
CA ALA A 164 2.77 -1.20 10.92
C ALA A 164 4.28 -1.04 10.91
N GLN A 165 4.95 -1.78 11.79
CA GLN A 165 6.39 -2.01 11.76
C GLN A 165 6.61 -3.42 11.20
N ILE A 166 7.41 -3.51 10.15
CA ILE A 166 7.56 -4.71 9.36
C ILE A 166 9.05 -5.04 9.18
N GLU A 167 9.37 -6.32 9.27
CA GLU A 167 10.71 -6.90 9.09
C GLU A 167 10.69 -7.88 7.91
N ALA A 168 11.66 -7.77 7.00
CA ALA A 168 11.90 -8.77 5.95
C ALA A 168 12.44 -10.08 6.56
N VAL A 169 11.94 -11.22 6.09
CA VAL A 169 12.30 -12.56 6.57
C VAL A 169 13.06 -13.30 5.48
#